data_7170cfb866ddf3d2a71906659321f911
#
_entry.id   7170cfb866ddf3d2a71906659321f911
#
_cell.length_a   1.000
_cell.length_b   1.000
_cell.length_c   1.000
_cell.angle_alpha   90.00
_cell.angle_beta   90.00
_cell.angle_gamma   90.00
#
_symmetry.space_group_name_H-M   'P 1'
#
loop_
_entity.id
_entity.type
_entity.pdbx_description
1 polymer ?
#
loop_
_entity_poly.entity_id
_entity_poly.type
_entity_poly.pdbx_seq_one_letter_code
_entity_poly.pdbx_strand_id
1 'polypeptide(L)'
;LHIDMTSIRFCTADEMDHFAAQGWISEAEKAGGQIVNLHVFCHYIERYLRSLQEVNTGMTLMVRQLQPLPEGLPGELYFFTTHKDWIPYERLQAKVFEHLFAVIGTFGLRVYQKPSSLDLERMNRSI
;
A
#
# COMPACT_ATOMS: atom_id res chain seq x y z
N LEU A 1 4.83 -7.58 -0.08
CA LEU A 1 4.27 -6.66 -1.06
C LEU A 1 5.38 -5.87 -1.74
N HIS A 2 5.53 -6.03 -3.04
CA HIS A 2 6.51 -5.29 -3.83
C HIS A 2 5.79 -4.25 -4.69
N ILE A 3 6.26 -3.02 -4.61
CA ILE A 3 5.65 -1.89 -5.33
C ILE A 3 6.51 -1.54 -6.53
N ASP A 4 5.89 -1.36 -7.69
CA ASP A 4 6.54 -0.86 -8.88
C ASP A 4 7.03 0.58 -8.61
N MET A 5 8.34 0.76 -8.57
CA MET A 5 8.96 2.05 -8.24
C MET A 5 8.59 3.15 -9.25
N THR A 6 8.30 2.78 -10.49
CA THR A 6 7.90 3.77 -11.51
C THR A 6 6.53 4.38 -11.23
N SER A 7 5.73 3.74 -10.36
CA SER A 7 4.43 4.26 -9.95
C SER A 7 4.51 5.20 -8.75
N ILE A 8 5.67 5.29 -8.09
CA ILE A 8 5.87 6.18 -6.95
C ILE A 8 6.12 7.60 -7.48
N ARG A 9 5.29 8.55 -7.05
CA ARG A 9 5.36 9.93 -7.51
C ARG A 9 4.70 10.87 -6.50
N PHE A 10 4.86 12.16 -6.71
CA PHE A 10 4.09 13.14 -5.95
C PHE A 10 2.61 13.08 -6.33
N CYS A 11 1.75 13.28 -5.36
CA CYS A 11 0.31 13.38 -5.59
C CYS A 11 -0.01 14.63 -6.39
N THR A 12 -1.05 14.54 -7.25
CA THR A 12 -1.61 15.71 -7.91
C THR A 12 -2.45 16.52 -6.93
N ALA A 13 -2.78 17.76 -7.29
CA ALA A 13 -3.65 18.60 -6.46
C ALA A 13 -5.02 17.95 -6.24
N ASP A 14 -5.60 17.35 -7.28
CA ASP A 14 -6.88 16.67 -7.19
C ASP A 14 -6.81 15.45 -6.26
N GLU A 15 -5.71 14.69 -6.35
CA GLU A 15 -5.48 13.56 -5.43
C GLU A 15 -5.37 14.03 -3.99
N MET A 16 -4.64 15.11 -3.74
CA MET A 16 -4.50 15.66 -2.38
C MET A 16 -5.83 16.12 -1.82
N ASP A 17 -6.68 16.76 -2.64
CA ASP A 17 -8.02 17.15 -2.25
C ASP A 17 -8.87 15.93 -1.87
N HIS A 18 -8.83 14.90 -2.70
CA HIS A 18 -9.54 13.65 -2.45
C HIS A 18 -9.07 12.97 -1.17
N PHE A 19 -7.76 12.84 -0.99
CA PHE A 19 -7.18 12.18 0.19
C PHE A 19 -7.48 12.95 1.47
N ALA A 20 -7.45 14.29 1.43
CA ALA A 20 -7.84 15.11 2.57
C ALA A 20 -9.33 14.94 2.90
N ALA A 21 -10.18 14.88 1.89
CA ALA A 21 -11.62 14.67 2.08
C ALA A 21 -11.91 13.31 2.73
N GLN A 22 -11.11 12.29 2.41
CA GLN A 22 -11.23 10.96 3.03
C GLN A 22 -10.58 10.89 4.42
N GLY A 23 -9.85 11.92 4.82
CA GLY A 23 -9.12 11.93 6.09
C GLY A 23 -7.82 11.13 6.05
N TRP A 24 -7.31 10.80 4.88
CA TRP A 24 -6.07 10.04 4.71
C TRP A 24 -4.83 10.91 4.82
N ILE A 25 -4.96 12.22 4.61
CA ILE A 25 -3.96 13.23 4.93
C ILE A 25 -4.65 14.34 5.72
N SER A 26 -3.87 15.06 6.53
CA SER A 26 -4.38 16.21 7.28
C SER A 26 -4.44 17.45 6.40
N GLU A 27 -5.21 18.45 6.82
CA GLU A 27 -5.23 19.75 6.14
C GLU A 27 -3.86 20.43 6.20
N ALA A 28 -3.12 20.22 7.30
CA ALA A 28 -1.76 20.73 7.43
C ALA A 28 -0.81 20.09 6.40
N GLU A 29 -0.92 18.79 6.20
CA GLU A 29 -0.13 18.07 5.19
C GLU A 29 -0.48 18.56 3.79
N LYS A 30 -1.76 18.76 3.49
CA LYS A 30 -2.22 19.29 2.22
C LYS A 30 -1.70 20.70 1.97
N ALA A 31 -1.75 21.56 2.99
CA ALA A 31 -1.25 22.94 2.91
C ALA A 31 0.27 23.01 2.79
N GLY A 32 0.98 22.01 3.32
CA GLY A 32 2.44 21.95 3.28
C GLY A 32 3.04 21.68 1.90
N GLY A 33 2.23 21.31 0.90
CA GLY A 33 2.67 21.15 -0.47
C GLY A 33 2.75 19.71 -0.94
N GLN A 34 3.85 19.33 -1.58
CA GLN A 34 3.97 18.07 -2.28
C GLN A 34 4.10 16.88 -1.33
N ILE A 35 3.26 15.87 -1.53
CA ILE A 35 3.27 14.62 -0.77
C ILE A 35 3.43 13.46 -1.76
N VAL A 36 4.30 12.51 -1.43
CA VAL A 36 4.51 11.30 -2.24
C VAL A 36 3.34 10.34 -2.01
N ASN A 37 2.82 9.76 -3.08
CA ASN A 37 1.68 8.84 -3.01
C ASN A 37 1.96 7.62 -2.11
N LEU A 38 3.19 7.12 -2.11
CA LEU A 38 3.59 6.01 -1.24
C LEU A 38 3.44 6.38 0.24
N HIS A 39 3.74 7.61 0.61
CA HIS A 39 3.57 8.09 1.98
C HIS A 39 2.10 8.00 2.41
N VAL A 40 1.19 8.44 1.56
CA VAL A 40 -0.25 8.39 1.83
C VAL A 40 -0.72 6.94 1.96
N PHE A 41 -0.25 6.06 1.07
CA PHE A 41 -0.61 4.65 1.10
C PHE A 41 -0.13 3.96 2.37
N CYS A 42 1.11 4.20 2.80
CA CYS A 42 1.64 3.62 4.03
C CYS A 42 0.83 4.06 5.27
N HIS A 43 0.47 5.33 5.34
CA HIS A 43 -0.39 5.83 6.41
C HIS A 43 -1.79 5.23 6.36
N TYR A 44 -2.33 5.06 5.15
CA TYR A 44 -3.62 4.40 4.96
C TYR A 44 -3.59 2.95 5.48
N ILE A 45 -2.55 2.19 5.14
CA ILE A 45 -2.38 0.81 5.59
C ILE A 45 -2.36 0.75 7.12
N GLU A 46 -1.58 1.62 7.77
CA GLU A 46 -1.48 1.65 9.22
C GLU A 46 -2.85 1.91 9.86
N ARG A 47 -3.59 2.88 9.35
CA ARG A 47 -4.94 3.20 9.85
C ARG A 47 -5.91 2.05 9.61
N TYR A 48 -5.82 1.40 8.45
CA TYR A 48 -6.64 0.25 8.14
C TYR A 48 -6.39 -0.90 9.12
N LEU A 49 -5.12 -1.22 9.37
CA LEU A 49 -4.77 -2.26 10.33
C LEU A 49 -5.29 -1.93 11.73
N ARG A 50 -5.18 -0.69 12.17
CA ARG A 50 -5.67 -0.26 13.48
C ARG A 50 -7.20 -0.33 13.60
N SER A 51 -7.91 -0.28 12.49
CA SER A 51 -9.37 -0.38 12.47
C SER A 51 -9.90 -1.81 12.59
N LEU A 52 -9.05 -2.82 12.40
CA LEU A 52 -9.45 -4.21 12.44
C LEU A 52 -9.45 -4.75 13.87
N GLN A 53 -10.55 -5.37 14.26
CA GLN A 53 -10.67 -5.95 15.61
C GLN A 53 -9.68 -7.09 15.84
N GLU A 54 -9.32 -7.80 14.78
CA GLU A 54 -8.41 -8.95 14.83
C GLU A 54 -6.94 -8.54 15.01
N VAL A 55 -6.63 -7.26 14.85
CA VAL A 55 -5.28 -6.72 15.04
C VAL A 55 -5.13 -6.21 16.47
N ASN A 56 -4.07 -6.64 17.15
CA ASN A 56 -3.78 -6.20 18.51
C ASN A 56 -3.07 -4.84 18.48
N THR A 57 -3.81 -3.76 18.66
CA THR A 57 -3.28 -2.39 18.62
C THR A 57 -2.49 -2.01 19.87
N GLY A 58 -2.54 -2.82 20.94
CA GLY A 58 -1.72 -2.63 22.13
C GLY A 58 -0.27 -3.10 21.94
N MET A 59 0.04 -3.79 20.85
CA MET A 59 1.38 -4.26 20.52
C MET A 59 1.93 -3.49 19.33
N THR A 60 3.21 -3.69 19.02
CA THR A 60 3.88 -3.02 17.92
C THR A 60 3.14 -3.22 16.60
N LEU A 61 2.87 -2.13 15.93
CA LEU A 61 2.28 -2.11 14.59
C LEU A 61 3.08 -1.12 13.76
N MET A 62 3.60 -1.59 12.62
CA MET A 62 4.34 -0.71 11.72
C MET A 62 4.20 -1.15 10.27
N VAL A 63 4.28 -0.18 9.39
CA VAL A 63 4.39 -0.36 7.95
C VAL A 63 5.70 0.28 7.54
N ARG A 64 6.60 -0.48 6.96
CA ARG A 64 7.92 0.04 6.60
C ARG A 64 8.31 -0.32 5.18
N GLN A 65 9.09 0.56 4.59
CA GLN A 65 9.70 0.36 3.30
C GLN A 65 11.08 -0.24 3.50
N LEU A 66 11.39 -1.27 2.73
CA LEU A 66 12.71 -1.87 2.72
C LEU A 66 13.52 -1.31 1.56
N GLN A 67 14.78 -1.71 1.47
CA GLN A 67 15.67 -1.24 0.42
C GLN A 67 15.15 -1.67 -0.96
N PRO A 68 15.18 -0.78 -1.97
CA PRO A 68 14.73 -1.13 -3.32
C PRO A 68 15.50 -2.32 -3.89
N LEU A 69 14.78 -3.18 -4.61
CA LEU A 69 15.28 -4.37 -5.28
C LEU A 69 14.94 -4.30 -6.77
N PRO A 70 15.57 -5.16 -7.61
CA PRO A 70 15.16 -5.28 -9.02
C PRO A 70 13.68 -5.65 -9.17
N GLU A 71 13.10 -6.33 -8.18
CA GLU A 71 11.70 -6.72 -8.14
C GLU A 71 10.79 -5.64 -7.52
N GLY A 72 11.24 -4.39 -7.49
CA GLY A 72 10.48 -3.28 -6.95
C GLY A 72 10.85 -2.91 -5.52
N LEU A 73 10.03 -2.07 -4.91
CA LEU A 73 10.21 -1.63 -3.52
C LEU A 73 9.44 -2.56 -2.58
N PRO A 74 10.15 -3.34 -1.73
CA PRO A 74 9.45 -4.17 -0.76
C PRO A 74 8.79 -3.33 0.33
N GLY A 75 7.52 -3.63 0.62
CA GLY A 75 6.80 -3.09 1.76
C GLY A 75 6.51 -4.20 2.77
N GLU A 76 6.77 -3.95 4.03
CA GLU A 76 6.58 -4.93 5.09
C GLU A 76 5.57 -4.40 6.09
N LEU A 77 4.57 -5.25 6.38
CA LEU A 77 3.57 -4.99 7.41
C LEU A 77 3.92 -5.83 8.64
N TYR A 78 4.07 -5.17 9.77
CA TYR A 78 4.38 -5.83 11.03
C TYR A 78 3.28 -5.53 12.04
N PHE A 79 2.56 -6.57 12.47
CA PHE A 79 1.49 -6.44 13.46
C PHE A 79 1.25 -7.76 14.16
N PHE A 80 0.60 -7.68 15.32
CA PHE A 80 0.20 -8.85 16.10
C PHE A 80 -1.31 -9.03 16.00
N THR A 81 -1.76 -10.29 16.01
CA THR A 81 -3.17 -10.63 16.01
C THR A 81 -3.68 -10.88 17.42
N THR A 82 -5.00 -10.75 17.60
CA THR A 82 -5.67 -11.17 18.83
C THR A 82 -5.93 -12.67 18.85
N HIS A 83 -5.80 -13.33 17.71
CA HIS A 83 -6.00 -14.78 17.57
C HIS A 83 -4.69 -15.52 17.81
N LYS A 84 -4.78 -16.63 18.55
CA LYS A 84 -3.64 -17.52 18.82
C LYS A 84 -3.59 -18.70 17.85
N ASP A 85 -4.71 -18.98 17.17
CA ASP A 85 -4.83 -20.12 16.28
C ASP A 85 -4.35 -19.78 14.87
N TRP A 86 -3.78 -20.79 14.20
CA TRP A 86 -3.19 -20.65 12.87
C TRP A 86 -4.21 -20.25 11.79
N ILE A 87 -5.39 -20.89 11.78
CA ILE A 87 -6.39 -20.67 10.72
C ILE A 87 -6.93 -19.23 10.72
N PRO A 88 -7.35 -18.64 11.85
CA PRO A 88 -7.74 -17.24 11.90
C PRO A 88 -6.63 -16.29 11.48
N TYR A 89 -5.38 -16.60 11.83
CA TYR A 89 -4.23 -15.80 11.42
C TYR A 89 -4.05 -15.77 9.90
N GLU A 90 -4.11 -16.93 9.24
CA GLU A 90 -4.00 -17.04 7.80
C GLU A 90 -5.13 -16.28 7.09
N ARG A 91 -6.35 -16.40 7.59
CA ARG A 91 -7.50 -15.68 7.03
C ARG A 91 -7.34 -14.18 7.18
N LEU A 92 -6.80 -13.71 8.29
CA LEU A 92 -6.54 -12.30 8.51
C LEU A 92 -5.50 -11.78 7.52
N GLN A 93 -4.40 -12.50 7.31
CA GLN A 93 -3.39 -12.13 6.34
C GLN A 93 -3.99 -12.01 4.94
N ALA A 94 -4.78 -13.01 4.51
CA ALA A 94 -5.42 -12.99 3.20
C ALA A 94 -6.34 -11.79 3.06
N LYS A 95 -7.16 -11.52 4.06
CA LYS A 95 -8.08 -10.37 4.10
C LYS A 95 -7.34 -9.04 3.94
N VAL A 96 -6.24 -8.88 4.67
CA VAL A 96 -5.43 -7.66 4.63
C VAL A 96 -4.83 -7.47 3.23
N PHE A 97 -4.18 -8.48 2.67
CA PHE A 97 -3.55 -8.35 1.35
C PHE A 97 -4.57 -8.17 0.23
N GLU A 98 -5.70 -8.87 0.29
CA GLU A 98 -6.78 -8.68 -0.68
C GLU A 98 -7.27 -7.22 -0.69
N HIS A 99 -7.47 -6.65 0.50
CA HIS A 99 -7.88 -5.27 0.64
C HIS A 99 -6.83 -4.31 0.05
N LEU A 100 -5.56 -4.50 0.40
CA LEU A 100 -4.49 -3.64 -0.08
C LEU A 100 -4.35 -3.69 -1.61
N PHE A 101 -4.42 -4.87 -2.20
CA PHE A 101 -4.36 -5.00 -3.65
C PHE A 101 -5.56 -4.33 -4.33
N ALA A 102 -6.73 -4.38 -3.70
CA ALA A 102 -7.92 -3.74 -4.25
C ALA A 102 -7.85 -2.21 -4.24
N VAL A 103 -7.20 -1.62 -3.23
CA VAL A 103 -7.17 -0.16 -3.05
C VAL A 103 -5.91 0.51 -3.58
N ILE A 104 -4.84 -0.23 -3.85
CA ILE A 104 -3.53 0.35 -4.19
C ILE A 104 -3.61 1.30 -5.41
N GLY A 105 -4.46 0.97 -6.38
CA GLY A 105 -4.66 1.81 -7.56
C GLY A 105 -5.23 3.19 -7.25
N THR A 106 -5.99 3.33 -6.17
CA THR A 106 -6.53 4.61 -5.71
C THR A 106 -5.42 5.62 -5.38
N PHE A 107 -4.25 5.12 -5.00
CA PHE A 107 -3.08 5.94 -4.67
C PHE A 107 -2.15 6.14 -5.88
N GLY A 108 -2.57 5.68 -7.06
CA GLY A 108 -1.73 5.77 -8.26
C GLY A 108 -0.55 4.82 -8.26
N LEU A 109 -0.54 3.86 -7.34
CA LEU A 109 0.53 2.87 -7.20
C LEU A 109 0.19 1.57 -7.91
N ARG A 110 1.21 0.82 -8.28
CA ARG A 110 1.08 -0.51 -8.88
C ARG A 110 1.95 -1.50 -8.13
N VAL A 111 1.45 -2.73 -8.01
CA VAL A 111 2.25 -3.85 -7.53
C VAL A 111 3.23 -4.24 -8.63
N TYR A 112 4.49 -4.47 -8.25
CA TYR A 112 5.46 -5.01 -9.18
C TYR A 112 5.05 -6.43 -9.57
N GLN A 113 5.07 -6.69 -10.86
CA GLN A 113 4.80 -8.01 -11.41
C GLN A 113 5.82 -8.27 -12.52
N LYS A 114 6.51 -9.40 -12.43
CA LYS A 114 7.47 -9.78 -13.46
C LYS A 114 6.71 -9.99 -14.79
N PRO A 115 7.16 -9.40 -15.92
CA PRO A 115 6.49 -9.55 -17.19
C PRO A 115 6.35 -11.02 -17.57
N SER A 116 5.12 -11.42 -17.97
CA SER A 116 4.85 -12.73 -18.52
C SER A 116 5.25 -12.78 -20.00
N SER A 117 5.30 -13.99 -20.58
CA SER A 117 5.53 -14.15 -22.02
C SER A 117 4.51 -13.39 -22.85
N LEU A 118 3.25 -13.36 -22.39
CA LEU A 118 2.18 -12.65 -23.07
C LEU A 118 2.39 -11.14 -23.03
N ASP A 119 2.85 -10.60 -21.91
CA ASP A 119 3.14 -9.17 -21.77
C ASP A 119 4.27 -8.75 -22.71
N LEU A 120 5.33 -9.57 -22.83
CA LEU A 120 6.45 -9.32 -23.72
C LEU A 120 6.00 -9.36 -25.18
N GLU A 121 5.13 -10.27 -25.56
CA GLU A 121 4.53 -10.30 -26.90
C GLU A 121 3.75 -9.03 -27.20
N ARG A 122 2.94 -8.55 -26.25
CA ARG A 122 2.18 -7.31 -26.41
C ARG A 122 3.07 -6.11 -26.61
N MET A 123 4.17 -6.03 -25.86
CA MET A 123 5.17 -4.97 -26.03
C MET A 123 5.78 -4.99 -27.43
N ASN A 124 6.15 -6.15 -27.93
CA ASN A 124 6.71 -6.32 -29.28
C ASN A 124 5.72 -5.93 -30.38
N ARG A 125 4.44 -6.19 -30.18
CA ARG A 125 3.39 -5.81 -31.13
C ARG A 125 3.11 -4.32 -31.13
N SER A 126 3.39 -3.63 -30.03
CA SER A 126 3.16 -2.18 -29.89
C SER A 126 4.22 -1.34 -30.58
N ILE A 127 5.34 -1.94 -30.93
CA ILE A 127 6.45 -1.29 -31.63
C ILE A 127 6.32 -1.49 -33.14
#